data_4264606cad5ef50e929c69d0b91fd1ca
#
_entry.id   4264606cad5ef50e929c69d0b91fd1ca
#
_cell.length_a   1.000
_cell.length_b   1.000
_cell.length_c   1.000
_cell.angle_alpha   90.00
_cell.angle_beta   90.00
_cell.angle_gamma   90.00
#
_symmetry.space_group_name_H-M   'P 1'
#
loop_
_entity.id
_entity.type
_entity.pdbx_description
1 polymer ?
#
loop_
_entity_poly.entity_id
_entity_poly.type
_entity_poly.pdbx_seq_one_letter_code
_entity_poly.pdbx_strand_id
1 'polypeptide(L)'
;MLGLAGEDAQGVMTGVDFLRSINLGKGQNLSGKVLVIGGGNVAIDVARAAVREQAESVSMYCLESRKEMPALDEEIQEAEAEGITIHNSWGPKELVVEDGRIRAVTFRRCVSVFDDNHRFDPTYDNSDTITVDADWVLLSIGQEIRWGGLLEGSAVELGRGKTAKADSFTWQTAQPDVFVGGDCCTGPKFAIDAIASGKQGAISIHRYVWEGVSMTAGRDRRIYKPLDKAAADLESFDRMPRQRVQRKELPRDSFQDDRLTFTEEQIRKETERCLGCGAVVLDQEMCIGCGQCTTKCKFDAIHLVKKYNVTYNTYEQIPLKLTPNMVKWVGKIAARSVKDVITGKKA
;
A
#
# COMPACT_ATOMS: atom_id res chain seq x y z
N MET A 1 -0.52 -15.39 -18.89
CA MET A 1 -0.95 -16.57 -19.69
C MET A 1 -0.81 -17.81 -18.81
N LEU A 2 -1.78 -18.70 -18.87
CA LEU A 2 -1.82 -19.97 -18.10
C LEU A 2 -0.94 -21.05 -18.74
N GLY A 3 -0.62 -20.89 -20.02
CA GLY A 3 0.05 -21.91 -20.83
C GLY A 3 -0.89 -23.02 -21.32
N LEU A 4 -2.19 -22.75 -21.36
CA LEU A 4 -3.19 -23.66 -21.88
C LEU A 4 -3.43 -23.42 -23.38
N ALA A 5 -3.74 -24.49 -24.11
CA ALA A 5 -4.19 -24.34 -25.47
C ALA A 5 -5.49 -23.56 -25.57
N GLY A 6 -5.62 -22.69 -26.57
CA GLY A 6 -6.81 -21.87 -26.76
C GLY A 6 -6.82 -20.49 -26.07
N GLU A 7 -5.73 -20.06 -25.44
CA GLU A 7 -5.63 -18.72 -24.86
C GLU A 7 -5.66 -17.59 -25.92
N ASP A 8 -5.42 -17.90 -27.16
CA ASP A 8 -5.50 -17.03 -28.33
C ASP A 8 -6.87 -17.06 -29.03
N ALA A 9 -7.81 -17.88 -28.53
CA ALA A 9 -9.13 -18.00 -29.09
C ALA A 9 -9.95 -16.70 -28.94
N GLN A 10 -10.86 -16.48 -29.87
CA GLN A 10 -11.82 -15.36 -29.77
C GLN A 10 -12.65 -15.51 -28.48
N GLY A 11 -12.79 -14.44 -27.73
CA GLY A 11 -13.48 -14.40 -26.44
C GLY A 11 -12.55 -14.64 -25.24
N VAL A 12 -11.25 -14.92 -25.46
CA VAL A 12 -10.24 -14.98 -24.38
C VAL A 12 -9.35 -13.75 -24.45
N MET A 13 -9.15 -13.08 -23.30
CA MET A 13 -8.25 -11.95 -23.20
C MET A 13 -7.68 -11.81 -21.80
N THR A 14 -6.59 -11.05 -21.65
CA THR A 14 -6.07 -10.70 -20.31
C THR A 14 -6.96 -9.65 -19.66
N GLY A 15 -7.15 -9.73 -18.33
CA GLY A 15 -7.90 -8.75 -17.58
C GLY A 15 -7.32 -7.33 -17.71
N VAL A 16 -6.00 -7.21 -17.82
CA VAL A 16 -5.33 -5.91 -18.00
C VAL A 16 -5.63 -5.31 -19.37
N ASP A 17 -5.62 -6.08 -20.45
CA ASP A 17 -5.96 -5.59 -21.78
C ASP A 17 -7.45 -5.20 -21.86
N PHE A 18 -8.31 -5.96 -21.17
CA PHE A 18 -9.72 -5.62 -21.04
C PHE A 18 -9.92 -4.28 -20.33
N LEU A 19 -9.36 -4.10 -19.12
CA LEU A 19 -9.45 -2.83 -18.39
C LEU A 19 -8.82 -1.67 -19.15
N ARG A 20 -7.70 -1.91 -19.85
CA ARG A 20 -7.08 -0.91 -20.71
C ARG A 20 -8.00 -0.49 -21.86
N SER A 21 -8.69 -1.43 -22.48
CA SER A 21 -9.63 -1.12 -23.59
C SER A 21 -10.76 -0.19 -23.12
N ILE A 22 -11.33 -0.48 -21.95
CA ILE A 22 -12.37 0.35 -21.33
C ILE A 22 -11.84 1.76 -21.04
N ASN A 23 -10.70 1.87 -20.37
CA ASN A 23 -10.12 3.16 -20.00
C ASN A 23 -9.73 4.03 -21.20
N LEU A 24 -9.49 3.42 -22.35
CA LEU A 24 -9.23 4.11 -23.61
C LEU A 24 -10.53 4.40 -24.41
N GLY A 25 -11.70 4.20 -23.81
CA GLY A 25 -13.00 4.40 -24.48
C GLY A 25 -13.30 3.40 -25.58
N LYS A 26 -12.63 2.23 -25.58
CA LYS A 26 -12.84 1.13 -26.51
C LYS A 26 -13.53 -0.03 -25.81
N GLY A 27 -14.53 0.27 -24.97
CA GLY A 27 -15.32 -0.73 -24.26
C GLY A 27 -15.81 -1.83 -25.21
N GLN A 28 -15.90 -3.05 -24.69
CA GLN A 28 -16.38 -4.20 -25.43
C GLN A 28 -17.73 -4.60 -24.83
N ASN A 29 -18.75 -4.62 -25.63
CA ASN A 29 -20.02 -5.22 -25.21
C ASN A 29 -19.80 -6.73 -24.98
N LEU A 30 -19.66 -7.11 -23.70
CA LEU A 30 -19.45 -8.51 -23.29
C LEU A 30 -20.77 -9.26 -23.15
N SER A 31 -21.64 -9.20 -24.16
CA SER A 31 -22.89 -9.97 -24.13
C SER A 31 -22.64 -11.45 -23.84
N GLY A 32 -23.42 -12.05 -22.95
CA GLY A 32 -23.34 -13.46 -22.58
C GLY A 32 -22.64 -13.71 -21.23
N LYS A 33 -22.12 -14.94 -21.09
CA LYS A 33 -21.50 -15.45 -19.85
C LYS A 33 -20.02 -15.11 -19.81
N VAL A 34 -19.61 -14.39 -18.78
CA VAL A 34 -18.19 -13.99 -18.57
C VAL A 34 -17.60 -14.78 -17.41
N LEU A 35 -16.49 -15.47 -17.65
CA LEU A 35 -15.69 -16.10 -16.61
C LEU A 35 -14.41 -15.29 -16.38
N VAL A 36 -14.16 -14.92 -15.13
CA VAL A 36 -12.93 -14.26 -14.69
C VAL A 36 -12.08 -15.26 -13.92
N ILE A 37 -10.85 -15.48 -14.36
CA ILE A 37 -9.91 -16.42 -13.72
C ILE A 37 -8.89 -15.63 -12.91
N GLY A 38 -8.96 -15.73 -11.57
CA GLY A 38 -8.08 -15.08 -10.61
C GLY A 38 -8.79 -14.67 -9.34
N GLY A 39 -8.03 -14.49 -8.24
CA GLY A 39 -8.56 -14.17 -6.89
C GLY A 39 -8.04 -12.88 -6.29
N GLY A 40 -7.27 -12.06 -7.02
CA GLY A 40 -6.74 -10.78 -6.54
C GLY A 40 -7.63 -9.58 -6.86
N ASN A 41 -7.27 -8.39 -6.33
CA ASN A 41 -8.04 -7.15 -6.55
C ASN A 41 -8.25 -6.84 -8.04
N VAL A 42 -7.25 -7.09 -8.90
CA VAL A 42 -7.39 -6.90 -10.35
C VAL A 42 -8.48 -7.80 -10.94
N ALA A 43 -8.63 -9.03 -10.43
CA ALA A 43 -9.70 -9.92 -10.87
C ALA A 43 -11.09 -9.40 -10.46
N ILE A 44 -11.19 -8.81 -9.26
CA ILE A 44 -12.40 -8.12 -8.80
C ILE A 44 -12.73 -6.93 -9.70
N ASP A 45 -11.75 -6.06 -10.01
CA ASP A 45 -11.94 -4.92 -10.90
C ASP A 45 -12.40 -5.35 -12.29
N VAL A 46 -11.80 -6.42 -12.84
CA VAL A 46 -12.17 -7.00 -14.13
C VAL A 46 -13.60 -7.53 -14.10
N ALA A 47 -13.99 -8.26 -13.05
CA ALA A 47 -15.32 -8.82 -12.92
C ALA A 47 -16.39 -7.71 -12.80
N ARG A 48 -16.14 -6.70 -11.98
CA ARG A 48 -17.04 -5.53 -11.83
C ARG A 48 -17.12 -4.71 -13.11
N ALA A 49 -16.01 -4.56 -13.83
CA ALA A 49 -16.01 -3.91 -15.14
C ALA A 49 -16.80 -4.70 -16.19
N ALA A 50 -16.73 -6.05 -16.17
CA ALA A 50 -17.51 -6.90 -17.05
C ALA A 50 -19.03 -6.75 -16.82
N VAL A 51 -19.46 -6.59 -15.57
CA VAL A 51 -20.87 -6.28 -15.24
C VAL A 51 -21.30 -4.97 -15.92
N ARG A 52 -20.43 -3.94 -15.90
CA ARG A 52 -20.70 -2.64 -16.52
C ARG A 52 -20.67 -2.68 -18.05
N GLU A 53 -19.88 -3.56 -18.62
CA GLU A 53 -19.83 -3.84 -20.06
C GLU A 53 -20.95 -4.80 -20.52
N GLN A 54 -22.04 -4.87 -19.76
CA GLN A 54 -23.32 -5.54 -20.09
C GLN A 54 -23.25 -7.06 -20.17
N ALA A 55 -22.31 -7.70 -19.46
CA ALA A 55 -22.33 -9.14 -19.29
C ALA A 55 -23.67 -9.62 -18.71
N GLU A 56 -24.23 -10.70 -19.25
CA GLU A 56 -25.44 -11.34 -18.75
C GLU A 56 -25.21 -11.91 -17.34
N SER A 57 -24.09 -12.61 -17.20
CA SER A 57 -23.61 -13.14 -15.92
C SER A 57 -22.10 -13.08 -15.83
N VAL A 58 -21.59 -12.83 -14.61
CA VAL A 58 -20.16 -12.81 -14.33
C VAL A 58 -19.88 -13.78 -13.19
N SER A 59 -18.97 -14.73 -13.43
CA SER A 59 -18.50 -15.68 -12.42
C SER A 59 -16.99 -15.63 -12.33
N MET A 60 -16.46 -15.61 -11.11
CA MET A 60 -15.03 -15.66 -10.83
C MET A 60 -14.62 -17.05 -10.37
N TYR A 61 -13.48 -17.53 -10.84
CA TYR A 61 -12.87 -18.78 -10.42
C TYR A 61 -11.44 -18.53 -9.96
N CYS A 62 -11.10 -18.96 -8.74
CA CYS A 62 -9.77 -18.77 -8.18
C CYS A 62 -9.27 -20.02 -7.45
N LEU A 63 -7.93 -20.13 -7.37
CA LEU A 63 -7.27 -21.25 -6.70
C LEU A 63 -7.50 -21.23 -5.19
N GLU A 64 -7.53 -20.05 -4.62
CA GLU A 64 -7.56 -19.78 -3.20
C GLU A 64 -8.91 -20.14 -2.59
N SER A 65 -8.90 -20.57 -1.33
CA SER A 65 -10.10 -20.58 -0.50
C SER A 65 -10.57 -19.14 -0.22
N ARG A 66 -11.81 -18.97 0.25
CA ARG A 66 -12.35 -17.63 0.58
C ARG A 66 -11.50 -16.84 1.58
N LYS A 67 -10.81 -17.53 2.49
CA LYS A 67 -9.94 -16.92 3.50
C LYS A 67 -8.55 -16.55 2.98
N GLU A 68 -8.11 -17.24 1.95
CA GLU A 68 -6.78 -17.06 1.36
C GLU A 68 -6.78 -16.14 0.15
N MET A 69 -7.96 -15.71 -0.31
CA MET A 69 -8.04 -14.79 -1.44
C MET A 69 -7.21 -13.53 -1.16
N PRO A 70 -6.31 -13.15 -2.10
CA PRO A 70 -5.47 -11.96 -1.93
C PRO A 70 -6.24 -10.64 -2.14
N ALA A 71 -7.47 -10.69 -2.65
CA ALA A 71 -8.33 -9.51 -2.75
C ALA A 71 -8.80 -9.04 -1.38
N LEU A 72 -9.00 -7.73 -1.22
CA LEU A 72 -9.52 -7.15 0.02
C LEU A 72 -10.97 -7.60 0.27
N ASP A 73 -11.30 -7.88 1.52
CA ASP A 73 -12.65 -8.31 1.90
C ASP A 73 -13.73 -7.31 1.49
N GLU A 74 -13.46 -6.01 1.56
CA GLU A 74 -14.40 -4.97 1.11
C GLU A 74 -14.66 -5.08 -0.40
N GLU A 75 -13.63 -5.29 -1.22
CA GLU A 75 -13.75 -5.45 -2.67
C GLU A 75 -14.52 -6.71 -3.04
N ILE A 76 -14.28 -7.82 -2.32
CA ILE A 76 -15.02 -9.07 -2.53
C ILE A 76 -16.51 -8.88 -2.19
N GLN A 77 -16.83 -8.23 -1.06
CA GLN A 77 -18.22 -7.94 -0.68
C GLN A 77 -18.92 -7.03 -1.70
N GLU A 78 -18.21 -6.04 -2.25
CA GLU A 78 -18.77 -5.18 -3.30
C GLU A 78 -19.05 -5.96 -4.59
N ALA A 79 -18.15 -6.87 -5.00
CA ALA A 79 -18.37 -7.72 -6.16
C ALA A 79 -19.57 -8.65 -5.98
N GLU A 80 -19.70 -9.29 -4.82
CA GLU A 80 -20.86 -10.14 -4.48
C GLU A 80 -22.17 -9.33 -4.45
N ALA A 81 -22.13 -8.09 -3.94
CA ALA A 81 -23.29 -7.19 -3.94
C ALA A 81 -23.71 -6.74 -5.36
N GLU A 82 -22.78 -6.69 -6.32
CA GLU A 82 -23.07 -6.43 -7.74
C GLU A 82 -23.56 -7.70 -8.49
N GLY A 83 -23.71 -8.82 -7.81
CA GLY A 83 -24.24 -10.08 -8.37
C GLY A 83 -23.18 -10.98 -9.00
N ILE A 84 -21.90 -10.74 -8.73
CA ILE A 84 -20.81 -11.59 -9.18
C ILE A 84 -20.74 -12.83 -8.29
N THR A 85 -20.70 -14.02 -8.90
CA THR A 85 -20.56 -15.28 -8.17
C THR A 85 -19.08 -15.67 -8.10
N ILE A 86 -18.56 -15.95 -6.88
CA ILE A 86 -17.16 -16.31 -6.68
C ILE A 86 -17.06 -17.78 -6.31
N HIS A 87 -16.31 -18.54 -7.11
CA HIS A 87 -16.04 -19.97 -6.94
C HIS A 87 -14.60 -20.16 -6.49
N ASN A 88 -14.43 -20.46 -5.22
CA ASN A 88 -13.12 -20.69 -4.60
C ASN A 88 -12.64 -22.12 -4.81
N SER A 89 -11.31 -22.31 -4.75
CA SER A 89 -10.62 -23.61 -4.83
C SER A 89 -10.83 -24.32 -6.17
N TRP A 90 -10.80 -23.57 -7.26
CA TRP A 90 -10.88 -24.08 -8.62
C TRP A 90 -9.75 -23.51 -9.50
N GLY A 91 -8.99 -24.41 -10.11
CA GLY A 91 -7.96 -24.05 -11.10
C GLY A 91 -8.36 -24.42 -12.52
N PRO A 92 -8.05 -23.59 -13.52
CA PRO A 92 -8.34 -23.92 -14.92
C PRO A 92 -7.50 -25.11 -15.36
N LYS A 93 -8.15 -26.04 -16.07
CA LYS A 93 -7.52 -27.24 -16.62
C LYS A 93 -7.46 -27.19 -18.15
N GLU A 94 -8.54 -26.73 -18.78
CA GLU A 94 -8.68 -26.72 -20.22
C GLU A 94 -9.63 -25.59 -20.67
N LEU A 95 -9.30 -24.95 -21.78
CA LEU A 95 -10.19 -24.05 -22.51
C LEU A 95 -10.82 -24.80 -23.67
N VAL A 96 -12.15 -24.96 -23.62
CA VAL A 96 -12.89 -25.66 -24.68
C VAL A 96 -13.17 -24.65 -25.79
N VAL A 97 -12.53 -24.85 -26.93
CA VAL A 97 -12.61 -23.95 -28.09
C VAL A 97 -13.28 -24.69 -29.26
N GLU A 98 -14.31 -24.09 -29.85
CA GLU A 98 -14.96 -24.56 -31.03
C GLU A 98 -14.94 -23.46 -32.11
N ASP A 99 -14.57 -23.81 -33.31
CA ASP A 99 -14.48 -22.85 -34.44
C ASP A 99 -13.65 -21.59 -34.13
N GLY A 100 -12.57 -21.76 -33.36
CA GLY A 100 -11.66 -20.66 -32.97
C GLY A 100 -12.24 -19.73 -31.89
N ARG A 101 -13.39 -20.06 -31.26
CA ARG A 101 -14.03 -19.29 -30.21
C ARG A 101 -14.16 -20.10 -28.92
N ILE A 102 -14.00 -19.43 -27.79
CA ILE A 102 -14.25 -20.04 -26.47
C ILE A 102 -15.72 -20.46 -26.33
N ARG A 103 -15.96 -21.63 -25.74
CA ARG A 103 -17.28 -22.15 -25.43
C ARG A 103 -17.45 -22.51 -23.96
N ALA A 104 -16.39 -23.03 -23.35
CA ALA A 104 -16.42 -23.40 -21.95
C ALA A 104 -15.01 -23.42 -21.36
N VAL A 105 -14.93 -23.46 -20.05
CA VAL A 105 -13.69 -23.74 -19.31
C VAL A 105 -13.90 -24.95 -18.42
N THR A 106 -13.01 -25.92 -18.51
CA THR A 106 -12.95 -27.02 -17.56
C THR A 106 -12.02 -26.66 -16.42
N PHE A 107 -12.53 -26.69 -15.21
CA PHE A 107 -11.79 -26.49 -13.97
C PHE A 107 -11.55 -27.79 -13.24
N ARG A 108 -10.52 -27.82 -12.40
CA ARG A 108 -10.20 -28.89 -11.47
C ARG A 108 -10.11 -28.36 -10.05
N ARG A 109 -10.45 -29.18 -9.09
CA ARG A 109 -10.39 -28.80 -7.67
C ARG A 109 -8.96 -28.46 -7.26
N CYS A 110 -8.73 -27.26 -6.72
CA CYS A 110 -7.49 -26.87 -6.06
C CYS A 110 -7.55 -27.33 -4.60
N VAL A 111 -6.63 -28.19 -4.21
CA VAL A 111 -6.56 -28.73 -2.84
C VAL A 111 -5.74 -27.82 -1.94
N SER A 112 -4.62 -27.30 -2.45
CA SER A 112 -3.74 -26.35 -1.78
C SER A 112 -3.13 -25.40 -2.79
N VAL A 113 -2.96 -24.13 -2.42
CA VAL A 113 -2.31 -23.12 -3.26
C VAL A 113 -0.82 -22.99 -2.94
N PHE A 114 -0.44 -23.26 -1.70
CA PHE A 114 0.91 -23.08 -1.20
C PHE A 114 1.47 -24.39 -0.65
N ASP A 115 2.80 -24.56 -0.77
CA ASP A 115 3.54 -25.62 -0.10
C ASP A 115 3.71 -25.33 1.42
N ASP A 116 4.31 -26.28 2.16
CA ASP A 116 4.59 -26.16 3.59
C ASP A 116 5.52 -24.95 3.93
N ASN A 117 6.22 -24.41 2.95
CA ASN A 117 7.09 -23.25 3.08
C ASN A 117 6.42 -21.93 2.63
N HIS A 118 5.10 -21.92 2.46
CA HIS A 118 4.32 -20.80 1.92
C HIS A 118 4.79 -20.32 0.53
N ARG A 119 5.29 -21.23 -0.31
CA ARG A 119 5.60 -20.93 -1.70
C ARG A 119 4.43 -21.33 -2.57
N PHE A 120 4.14 -20.54 -3.58
CA PHE A 120 3.10 -20.84 -4.55
C PHE A 120 3.46 -22.13 -5.31
N ASP A 121 2.72 -23.19 -5.02
CA ASP A 121 2.85 -24.55 -5.62
C ASP A 121 1.49 -25.26 -5.55
N PRO A 122 0.55 -24.87 -6.44
CA PRO A 122 -0.82 -25.36 -6.33
C PRO A 122 -0.92 -26.84 -6.65
N THR A 123 -1.60 -27.58 -5.77
CA THR A 123 -1.93 -29.00 -5.94
C THR A 123 -3.39 -29.18 -6.32
N TYR A 124 -3.68 -30.19 -7.12
CA TYR A 124 -5.01 -30.38 -7.68
C TYR A 124 -5.51 -31.81 -7.53
N ASP A 125 -6.82 -31.95 -7.28
CA ASP A 125 -7.54 -33.19 -7.51
C ASP A 125 -8.08 -33.21 -8.96
N ASN A 126 -7.48 -34.02 -9.80
CA ASN A 126 -7.85 -34.13 -11.20
C ASN A 126 -9.11 -34.99 -11.42
N SER A 127 -9.63 -35.68 -10.38
CA SER A 127 -10.88 -36.43 -10.43
C SER A 127 -12.11 -35.54 -10.18
N ASP A 128 -11.95 -34.44 -9.43
CA ASP A 128 -13.01 -33.45 -9.19
C ASP A 128 -12.89 -32.32 -10.22
N THR A 129 -13.69 -32.41 -11.26
CA THR A 129 -13.69 -31.42 -12.37
C THR A 129 -15.09 -30.92 -12.67
N ILE A 130 -15.18 -29.66 -13.08
CA ILE A 130 -16.40 -29.05 -13.60
C ILE A 130 -16.11 -28.36 -14.91
N THR A 131 -17.10 -28.40 -15.83
CA THR A 131 -17.03 -27.63 -17.08
C THR A 131 -18.12 -26.57 -17.06
N VAL A 132 -17.75 -25.33 -17.34
CA VAL A 132 -18.64 -24.16 -17.25
C VAL A 132 -18.62 -23.43 -18.58
N ASP A 133 -19.81 -23.21 -19.13
CA ASP A 133 -19.97 -22.47 -20.39
C ASP A 133 -19.48 -21.01 -20.24
N ALA A 134 -18.86 -20.51 -21.29
CA ALA A 134 -18.36 -19.14 -21.35
C ALA A 134 -18.42 -18.59 -22.78
N ASP A 135 -18.91 -17.36 -22.91
CA ASP A 135 -18.78 -16.56 -24.13
C ASP A 135 -17.48 -15.73 -24.10
N TRP A 136 -17.02 -15.42 -22.88
CA TRP A 136 -15.80 -14.65 -22.63
C TRP A 136 -15.03 -15.21 -21.43
N VAL A 137 -13.71 -15.22 -21.54
CA VAL A 137 -12.78 -15.60 -20.46
C VAL A 137 -11.76 -14.50 -20.28
N LEU A 138 -11.76 -13.91 -19.07
CA LEU A 138 -10.87 -12.81 -18.69
C LEU A 138 -9.80 -13.33 -17.70
N LEU A 139 -8.55 -13.42 -18.15
CA LEU A 139 -7.44 -13.97 -17.38
C LEU A 139 -6.82 -12.90 -16.47
N SER A 140 -6.96 -13.04 -15.15
CA SER A 140 -6.47 -12.10 -14.14
C SER A 140 -5.51 -12.77 -13.15
N ILE A 141 -4.60 -13.59 -13.65
CA ILE A 141 -3.72 -14.50 -12.91
C ILE A 141 -2.35 -13.93 -12.52
N GLY A 142 -2.21 -12.62 -12.49
CA GLY A 142 -0.97 -11.94 -12.19
C GLY A 142 -0.25 -11.40 -13.43
N GLN A 143 0.81 -10.68 -13.18
CA GLN A 143 1.60 -9.97 -14.18
C GLN A 143 3.06 -10.36 -14.11
N GLU A 144 3.75 -10.30 -15.24
CA GLU A 144 5.18 -10.52 -15.35
C GLU A 144 5.89 -9.23 -15.75
N ILE A 145 7.06 -9.00 -15.15
CA ILE A 145 7.92 -7.89 -15.55
C ILE A 145 8.63 -8.28 -16.86
N ARG A 146 8.47 -7.45 -17.87
CA ARG A 146 9.15 -7.62 -19.17
C ARG A 146 10.09 -6.45 -19.40
N TRP A 147 11.37 -6.68 -19.20
CA TRP A 147 12.41 -5.67 -19.39
C TRP A 147 12.75 -5.42 -20.87
N GLY A 148 12.45 -6.38 -21.74
CA GLY A 148 12.96 -6.35 -23.12
C GLY A 148 14.49 -6.22 -23.12
N GLY A 149 15.03 -5.35 -23.95
CA GLY A 149 16.46 -5.03 -24.01
C GLY A 149 16.91 -3.92 -23.06
N LEU A 150 16.02 -3.40 -22.17
CA LEU A 150 16.32 -2.21 -21.35
C LEU A 150 17.52 -2.39 -20.41
N LEU A 151 17.74 -3.59 -19.91
CA LEU A 151 18.81 -3.89 -18.97
C LEU A 151 20.06 -4.52 -19.62
N GLU A 152 20.09 -4.67 -20.94
CA GLU A 152 21.23 -5.24 -21.65
C GLU A 152 22.48 -4.36 -21.46
N GLY A 153 23.59 -4.98 -21.07
CA GLY A 153 24.84 -4.29 -20.79
C GLY A 153 24.87 -3.48 -19.49
N SER A 154 23.80 -3.52 -18.69
CA SER A 154 23.76 -2.88 -17.36
C SER A 154 24.27 -3.81 -16.26
N ALA A 155 24.69 -3.23 -15.13
CA ALA A 155 25.03 -3.97 -13.90
C ALA A 155 23.82 -4.21 -12.99
N VAL A 156 22.60 -3.95 -13.46
CA VAL A 156 21.37 -4.14 -12.68
C VAL A 156 21.12 -5.64 -12.48
N GLU A 157 21.11 -6.05 -11.22
CA GLU A 157 20.82 -7.44 -10.85
C GLU A 157 19.31 -7.67 -10.75
N LEU A 158 18.86 -8.85 -11.20
CA LEU A 158 17.48 -9.26 -11.06
C LEU A 158 17.32 -10.25 -9.90
N GLY A 159 16.22 -10.12 -9.19
CA GLY A 159 15.78 -11.02 -8.13
C GLY A 159 14.70 -12.00 -8.59
N ARG A 160 14.00 -12.58 -7.63
CA ARG A 160 12.86 -13.46 -7.88
C ARG A 160 11.75 -12.69 -8.61
N GLY A 161 11.09 -13.35 -9.57
CA GLY A 161 10.03 -12.73 -10.38
C GLY A 161 10.54 -11.62 -11.30
N LYS A 162 11.83 -11.65 -11.65
CA LYS A 162 12.49 -10.65 -12.50
C LYS A 162 12.45 -9.22 -11.95
N THR A 163 12.24 -9.04 -10.62
CA THR A 163 12.34 -7.73 -9.99
C THR A 163 13.78 -7.24 -9.98
N ALA A 164 14.01 -5.96 -10.23
CA ALA A 164 15.34 -5.38 -10.12
C ALA A 164 15.73 -5.22 -8.64
N LYS A 165 16.92 -5.68 -8.28
CA LYS A 165 17.45 -5.51 -6.93
C LYS A 165 17.91 -4.07 -6.73
N ALA A 166 17.45 -3.44 -5.65
CA ALA A 166 17.88 -2.12 -5.22
C ALA A 166 18.03 -2.07 -3.71
N ASP A 167 18.83 -1.14 -3.23
CA ASP A 167 18.90 -0.83 -1.80
C ASP A 167 17.54 -0.32 -1.31
N SER A 168 17.03 -0.89 -0.24
CA SER A 168 15.67 -0.63 0.26
C SER A 168 15.45 0.79 0.79
N PHE A 169 16.51 1.55 1.00
CA PHE A 169 16.47 2.90 1.54
C PHE A 169 16.75 3.97 0.48
N THR A 170 17.74 3.72 -0.40
CA THR A 170 18.13 4.65 -1.45
C THR A 170 17.45 4.37 -2.78
N TRP A 171 16.93 3.15 -2.98
CA TRP A 171 16.37 2.67 -4.24
C TRP A 171 17.39 2.60 -5.38
N GLN A 172 18.69 2.65 -5.05
CA GLN A 172 19.79 2.54 -5.99
C GLN A 172 20.08 1.06 -6.29
N THR A 173 20.32 0.74 -7.54
CA THR A 173 20.70 -0.61 -7.97
C THR A 173 22.21 -0.82 -7.86
N ALA A 174 22.70 -2.00 -8.27
CA ALA A 174 24.14 -2.25 -8.39
C ALA A 174 24.80 -1.34 -9.44
N GLN A 175 24.05 -0.81 -10.38
CA GLN A 175 24.50 0.25 -11.27
C GLN A 175 24.26 1.62 -10.61
N PRO A 176 25.32 2.41 -10.30
CA PRO A 176 25.20 3.57 -9.43
C PRO A 176 24.27 4.69 -9.92
N ASP A 177 24.09 4.84 -11.21
CA ASP A 177 23.26 5.86 -11.85
C ASP A 177 21.82 5.37 -12.15
N VAL A 178 21.48 4.14 -11.77
CA VAL A 178 20.16 3.53 -11.98
C VAL A 178 19.44 3.34 -10.65
N PHE A 179 18.22 3.89 -10.58
CA PHE A 179 17.32 3.79 -9.43
C PHE A 179 16.00 3.13 -9.87
N VAL A 180 15.47 2.24 -9.04
CA VAL A 180 14.27 1.48 -9.37
C VAL A 180 13.31 1.47 -8.17
N GLY A 181 12.03 1.69 -8.42
CA GLY A 181 10.96 1.62 -7.41
C GLY A 181 9.66 1.06 -8.01
N GLY A 182 8.63 0.90 -7.18
CA GLY A 182 7.36 0.31 -7.59
C GLY A 182 7.46 -1.18 -7.90
N ASP A 183 6.48 -1.70 -8.64
CA ASP A 183 6.30 -3.13 -8.89
C ASP A 183 7.51 -3.81 -9.52
N CYS A 184 8.25 -3.11 -10.36
CA CYS A 184 9.45 -3.65 -10.99
C CYS A 184 10.63 -3.84 -10.00
N CYS A 185 10.53 -3.33 -8.79
CA CYS A 185 11.49 -3.54 -7.70
C CYS A 185 10.92 -4.40 -6.57
N THR A 186 9.70 -4.11 -6.13
CA THR A 186 9.11 -4.74 -4.95
C THR A 186 8.17 -5.91 -5.25
N GLY A 187 7.89 -6.17 -6.51
CA GLY A 187 6.75 -6.99 -6.94
C GLY A 187 5.43 -6.21 -6.85
N PRO A 188 4.31 -6.82 -7.29
CA PRO A 188 2.99 -6.16 -7.32
C PRO A 188 2.56 -5.64 -5.94
N LYS A 189 2.25 -4.35 -5.88
CA LYS A 189 1.74 -3.65 -4.68
C LYS A 189 0.72 -2.59 -5.08
N PHE A 190 0.26 -1.80 -4.09
CA PHE A 190 -0.65 -0.69 -4.35
C PHE A 190 0.08 0.51 -4.99
N ALA A 191 -0.67 1.31 -5.73
CA ALA A 191 -0.14 2.54 -6.35
C ALA A 191 0.52 3.48 -5.34
N ILE A 192 0.03 3.53 -4.09
CA ILE A 192 0.63 4.34 -3.03
C ILE A 192 2.04 3.89 -2.66
N ASP A 193 2.34 2.59 -2.73
CA ASP A 193 3.69 2.05 -2.49
C ASP A 193 4.65 2.47 -3.61
N ALA A 194 4.18 2.46 -4.86
CA ALA A 194 4.94 2.96 -6.00
C ALA A 194 5.23 4.46 -5.88
N ILE A 195 4.24 5.27 -5.46
CA ILE A 195 4.42 6.70 -5.19
C ILE A 195 5.44 6.92 -4.08
N ALA A 196 5.36 6.14 -2.99
CA ALA A 196 6.29 6.24 -1.86
C ALA A 196 7.73 5.93 -2.28
N SER A 197 7.94 4.82 -2.99
CA SER A 197 9.25 4.45 -3.52
C SER A 197 9.79 5.48 -4.52
N GLY A 198 8.94 6.00 -5.41
CA GLY A 198 9.29 7.04 -6.36
C GLY A 198 9.74 8.34 -5.68
N LYS A 199 9.05 8.79 -4.63
CA LYS A 199 9.45 9.95 -3.83
C LYS A 199 10.82 9.75 -3.17
N GLN A 200 11.06 8.58 -2.60
CA GLN A 200 12.34 8.27 -1.98
C GLN A 200 13.46 8.13 -3.01
N GLY A 201 13.19 7.49 -4.14
CA GLY A 201 14.11 7.39 -5.26
C GLY A 201 14.49 8.76 -5.82
N ALA A 202 13.53 9.68 -5.99
CA ALA A 202 13.78 11.03 -6.45
C ALA A 202 14.72 11.81 -5.51
N ILE A 203 14.58 11.64 -4.17
CA ILE A 203 15.51 12.23 -3.20
C ILE A 203 16.92 11.65 -3.39
N SER A 204 17.02 10.36 -3.65
CA SER A 204 18.31 9.69 -3.89
C SER A 204 18.96 10.17 -5.17
N ILE A 205 18.21 10.26 -6.28
CA ILE A 205 18.69 10.79 -7.57
C ILE A 205 19.17 12.24 -7.40
N HIS A 206 18.36 13.08 -6.75
CA HIS A 206 18.74 14.49 -6.51
C HIS A 206 20.07 14.58 -5.75
N ARG A 207 20.27 13.75 -4.73
CA ARG A 207 21.52 13.73 -3.95
C ARG A 207 22.68 13.10 -4.69
N TYR A 208 22.43 12.11 -5.53
CA TYR A 208 23.44 11.43 -6.32
C TYR A 208 24.10 12.34 -7.34
N VAL A 209 23.32 13.22 -8.00
CA VAL A 209 23.86 14.16 -9.00
C VAL A 209 24.63 15.34 -8.40
N TRP A 210 24.61 15.49 -7.06
CA TRP A 210 25.38 16.53 -6.36
C TRP A 210 26.61 15.89 -5.69
N GLU A 211 27.78 16.26 -6.16
CA GLU A 211 29.03 15.75 -5.61
C GLU A 211 29.16 16.02 -4.10
N GLY A 212 29.63 15.01 -3.37
CA GLY A 212 29.87 15.09 -1.92
C GLY A 212 28.62 15.04 -1.03
N VAL A 213 27.42 14.91 -1.60
CA VAL A 213 26.18 14.82 -0.83
C VAL A 213 25.87 13.37 -0.50
N SER A 214 25.73 13.07 0.81
CA SER A 214 25.32 11.74 1.26
C SER A 214 23.87 11.43 0.88
N MET A 215 23.61 10.32 0.21
CA MET A 215 22.25 9.87 -0.12
C MET A 215 21.42 9.52 1.11
N THR A 216 22.03 9.26 2.26
CA THR A 216 21.36 8.75 3.46
C THR A 216 21.30 9.71 4.63
N ALA A 217 22.22 10.67 4.73
CA ALA A 217 22.29 11.60 5.85
C ALA A 217 21.00 12.45 5.98
N GLY A 218 20.45 12.55 7.20
CA GLY A 218 19.25 13.35 7.48
C GLY A 218 17.95 12.81 6.91
N ARG A 219 17.92 11.58 6.34
CA ARG A 219 16.68 10.92 5.94
C ARG A 219 16.08 10.16 7.13
N ASP A 220 14.74 10.12 7.16
CA ASP A 220 14.02 9.36 8.18
C ASP A 220 14.25 7.86 8.00
N ARG A 221 14.79 7.23 9.02
CA ARG A 221 15.06 5.78 9.09
C ARG A 221 14.16 5.06 10.09
N ARG A 222 13.12 5.75 10.58
CA ARG A 222 12.21 5.12 11.54
C ARG A 222 11.49 3.95 10.89
N ILE A 223 11.57 2.81 11.56
CA ILE A 223 10.82 1.62 11.22
C ILE A 223 9.55 1.65 12.04
N TYR A 224 8.41 1.80 11.36
CA TYR A 224 7.11 1.71 12.01
C TYR A 224 6.75 0.23 12.18
N LYS A 225 6.59 -0.20 13.42
CA LYS A 225 6.05 -1.53 13.69
C LYS A 225 4.54 -1.49 13.55
N PRO A 226 3.92 -2.42 12.82
CA PRO A 226 2.47 -2.56 12.82
C PRO A 226 1.99 -2.74 14.26
N LEU A 227 0.94 -1.99 14.63
CA LEU A 227 0.28 -2.21 15.91
C LEU A 227 -0.46 -3.55 15.87
N ASP A 228 -0.23 -4.37 16.88
CA ASP A 228 -1.07 -5.54 17.12
C ASP A 228 -2.44 -5.04 17.60
N LYS A 229 -3.39 -5.00 16.69
CA LYS A 229 -4.75 -4.53 16.98
C LYS A 229 -5.50 -5.48 17.95
N ALA A 230 -5.10 -6.74 18.00
CA ALA A 230 -5.71 -7.73 18.91
C ALA A 230 -5.22 -7.55 20.35
N ALA A 231 -3.99 -7.03 20.52
CA ALA A 231 -3.41 -6.74 21.84
C ALA A 231 -3.73 -5.32 22.35
N ALA A 232 -4.45 -4.50 21.55
CA ALA A 232 -4.83 -3.16 21.98
C ALA A 232 -5.86 -3.25 23.13
N ASP A 233 -5.56 -2.58 24.24
CA ASP A 233 -6.52 -2.40 25.33
C ASP A 233 -7.62 -1.40 24.90
N LEU A 234 -8.81 -1.94 24.67
CA LEU A 234 -9.99 -1.19 24.24
C LEU A 234 -11.06 -1.11 25.35
N GLU A 235 -10.75 -1.49 26.58
CA GLU A 235 -11.76 -1.54 27.67
C GLU A 235 -12.29 -0.15 28.02
N SER A 236 -11.45 0.86 27.88
CA SER A 236 -11.81 2.26 28.16
C SER A 236 -12.45 3.02 26.98
N PHE A 237 -12.57 2.38 25.81
CA PHE A 237 -13.11 3.02 24.62
C PHE A 237 -14.50 2.53 24.27
N ASP A 238 -15.31 3.43 23.72
CA ASP A 238 -16.63 3.10 23.20
C ASP A 238 -16.53 2.10 22.05
N ARG A 239 -17.37 1.05 22.08
CA ARG A 239 -17.49 0.02 21.04
C ARG A 239 -18.54 0.36 19.98
N MET A 240 -18.81 1.64 19.78
CA MET A 240 -19.75 2.09 18.77
C MET A 240 -19.39 1.54 17.38
N PRO A 241 -20.36 1.02 16.62
CA PRO A 241 -20.11 0.50 15.29
C PRO A 241 -19.63 1.58 14.34
N ARG A 242 -18.76 1.19 13.40
CA ARG A 242 -18.27 2.07 12.31
C ARG A 242 -19.44 2.63 11.51
N GLN A 243 -19.43 3.94 11.26
CA GLN A 243 -20.36 4.56 10.31
C GLN A 243 -20.00 4.12 8.88
N ARG A 244 -21.02 3.93 8.05
CA ARG A 244 -20.84 3.62 6.64
C ARG A 244 -21.36 4.77 5.80
N VAL A 245 -20.64 5.10 4.73
CA VAL A 245 -21.10 6.07 3.74
C VAL A 245 -22.36 5.53 3.03
N GLN A 246 -23.24 6.44 2.67
CA GLN A 246 -24.36 6.10 1.78
C GLN A 246 -23.85 5.94 0.35
N ARG A 247 -24.58 5.16 -0.44
CA ARG A 247 -24.31 4.96 -1.86
C ARG A 247 -25.42 5.57 -2.70
N LYS A 248 -25.04 6.11 -3.85
CA LYS A 248 -26.00 6.53 -4.88
C LYS A 248 -26.51 5.30 -5.61
N GLU A 249 -27.77 5.32 -5.99
CA GLU A 249 -28.26 4.39 -7.00
C GLU A 249 -27.77 4.85 -8.37
N LEU A 250 -26.93 4.05 -9.00
CA LEU A 250 -26.39 4.30 -10.33
C LEU A 250 -26.90 3.22 -11.29
N PRO A 251 -27.02 3.52 -12.60
CA PRO A 251 -27.25 2.50 -13.60
C PRO A 251 -26.18 1.41 -13.55
N ARG A 252 -26.56 0.15 -13.88
CA ARG A 252 -25.66 -1.01 -13.82
C ARG A 252 -24.41 -0.86 -14.68
N ASP A 253 -24.50 -0.09 -15.76
CA ASP A 253 -23.42 0.20 -16.72
C ASP A 253 -22.57 1.43 -16.34
N SER A 254 -22.84 2.04 -15.19
CA SER A 254 -22.12 3.23 -14.76
C SER A 254 -20.73 2.89 -14.18
N PHE A 255 -19.71 3.58 -14.67
CA PHE A 255 -18.36 3.59 -14.08
C PHE A 255 -18.12 4.72 -13.08
N GLN A 256 -19.17 5.47 -12.71
CA GLN A 256 -19.05 6.53 -11.70
C GLN A 256 -18.93 5.94 -10.30
N ASP A 257 -18.21 6.64 -9.42
CA ASP A 257 -18.17 6.29 -8.00
C ASP A 257 -19.55 6.52 -7.36
N ASP A 258 -20.13 5.47 -6.82
CA ASP A 258 -21.42 5.49 -6.14
C ASP A 258 -21.34 5.94 -4.68
N ARG A 259 -20.14 6.00 -4.10
CA ARG A 259 -19.93 6.35 -2.70
C ARG A 259 -20.18 7.83 -2.46
N LEU A 260 -20.99 8.14 -1.46
CA LEU A 260 -21.17 9.48 -0.93
C LEU A 260 -20.15 9.76 0.19
N THR A 261 -19.96 11.04 0.52
CA THR A 261 -19.21 11.42 1.71
C THR A 261 -20.06 11.25 2.97
N PHE A 262 -19.43 11.19 4.13
CA PHE A 262 -20.14 11.23 5.41
C PHE A 262 -20.93 12.52 5.58
N THR A 263 -22.09 12.43 6.21
CA THR A 263 -22.79 13.58 6.73
C THR A 263 -22.05 14.15 7.95
N GLU A 264 -22.35 15.39 8.32
CA GLU A 264 -21.74 16.01 9.53
C GLU A 264 -21.99 15.18 10.79
N GLU A 265 -23.21 14.62 10.93
CA GLU A 265 -23.54 13.75 12.06
C GLU A 265 -22.70 12.47 12.08
N GLN A 266 -22.52 11.84 10.91
CA GLN A 266 -21.67 10.67 10.76
C GLN A 266 -20.19 10.98 11.09
N ILE A 267 -19.68 12.14 10.63
CA ILE A 267 -18.31 12.57 10.96
C ILE A 267 -18.18 12.75 12.46
N ARG A 268 -19.14 13.39 13.13
CA ARG A 268 -19.09 13.57 14.59
C ARG A 268 -19.01 12.22 15.31
N LYS A 269 -19.87 11.26 14.95
CA LYS A 269 -19.84 9.90 15.51
C LYS A 269 -18.52 9.17 15.24
N GLU A 270 -17.96 9.28 14.04
CA GLU A 270 -16.67 8.65 13.72
C GLU A 270 -15.50 9.32 14.46
N THR A 271 -15.53 10.63 14.66
CA THR A 271 -14.47 11.32 15.43
C THR A 271 -14.51 10.98 16.92
N GLU A 272 -15.68 10.69 17.49
CA GLU A 272 -15.82 10.21 18.87
C GLU A 272 -15.16 8.83 19.08
N ARG A 273 -15.13 7.98 18.04
CA ARG A 273 -14.43 6.68 18.06
C ARG A 273 -12.93 6.78 17.83
N CYS A 274 -12.42 7.96 17.47
CA CYS A 274 -11.02 8.11 17.07
C CYS A 274 -10.10 7.96 18.29
N LEU A 275 -9.20 6.97 18.23
CA LEU A 275 -8.21 6.69 19.28
C LEU A 275 -7.04 7.71 19.26
N GLY A 276 -7.00 8.62 18.30
CA GLY A 276 -5.91 9.58 18.16
C GLY A 276 -4.54 8.98 17.87
N CYS A 277 -4.47 7.73 17.43
CA CYS A 277 -3.20 6.99 17.26
C CYS A 277 -2.25 7.58 16.20
N GLY A 278 -2.76 8.43 15.30
CA GLY A 278 -1.97 9.19 14.33
C GLY A 278 -1.92 10.68 14.62
N ALA A 279 -2.45 11.13 15.78
CA ALA A 279 -2.46 12.54 16.13
C ALA A 279 -1.03 13.05 16.36
N VAL A 280 -0.74 14.22 15.78
CA VAL A 280 0.51 14.92 16.03
C VAL A 280 0.39 15.62 17.39
N VAL A 281 1.24 15.24 18.32
CA VAL A 281 1.34 15.90 19.63
C VAL A 281 2.55 16.84 19.59
N LEU A 282 2.31 18.11 19.90
CA LEU A 282 3.37 19.10 20.08
C LEU A 282 3.76 19.15 21.56
N ASP A 283 4.98 18.71 21.86
CA ASP A 283 5.57 18.94 23.18
C ASP A 283 6.10 20.37 23.25
N GLN A 284 5.35 21.22 23.95
CA GLN A 284 5.69 22.65 24.06
C GLN A 284 6.93 22.90 24.94
N GLU A 285 7.27 21.98 25.84
CA GLU A 285 8.44 22.11 26.70
C GLU A 285 9.74 21.76 25.96
N MET A 286 9.66 20.77 25.07
CA MET A 286 10.77 20.38 24.23
C MET A 286 10.90 21.21 22.95
N CYS A 287 9.92 22.04 22.65
CA CYS A 287 9.88 22.85 21.45
C CYS A 287 10.87 24.03 21.54
N ILE A 288 11.88 24.03 20.66
CA ILE A 288 12.87 25.12 20.57
C ILE A 288 12.44 26.28 19.65
N GLY A 289 11.23 26.22 19.09
CA GLY A 289 10.71 27.26 18.20
C GLY A 289 11.43 27.39 16.85
N CYS A 290 12.04 26.34 16.35
CA CYS A 290 12.86 26.40 15.12
C CYS A 290 12.06 26.62 13.81
N GLY A 291 10.72 26.55 13.83
CA GLY A 291 9.86 26.79 12.68
C GLY A 291 9.79 25.67 11.65
N GLN A 292 10.52 24.55 11.81
CA GLN A 292 10.51 23.45 10.83
C GLN A 292 9.13 22.85 10.61
N CYS A 293 8.31 22.75 11.66
CA CYS A 293 6.95 22.22 11.53
C CYS A 293 6.06 23.13 10.71
N THR A 294 6.20 24.46 10.83
CA THR A 294 5.41 25.44 10.06
C THR A 294 5.73 25.39 8.57
N THR A 295 7.01 25.20 8.21
CA THR A 295 7.44 25.10 6.81
C THR A 295 7.06 23.76 6.16
N LYS A 296 6.82 22.71 6.97
CA LYS A 296 6.44 21.38 6.48
C LYS A 296 4.93 21.17 6.41
N CYS A 297 4.16 21.94 7.12
CA CYS A 297 2.70 21.84 7.11
C CYS A 297 2.12 22.44 5.82
N LYS A 298 1.65 21.60 4.91
CA LYS A 298 1.02 22.05 3.66
C LYS A 298 -0.36 22.68 3.86
N PHE A 299 -0.96 22.49 5.03
CA PHE A 299 -2.30 22.96 5.35
C PHE A 299 -2.29 24.24 6.18
N ASP A 300 -1.10 24.83 6.43
CA ASP A 300 -0.93 26.02 7.27
C ASP A 300 -1.60 25.90 8.66
N ALA A 301 -1.61 24.67 9.19
CA ALA A 301 -2.29 24.35 10.46
C ALA A 301 -1.40 24.55 11.69
N ILE A 302 -0.12 24.90 11.51
CA ILE A 302 0.86 25.05 12.59
C ILE A 302 1.49 26.44 12.50
N HIS A 303 1.29 27.25 13.54
CA HIS A 303 1.82 28.60 13.62
C HIS A 303 2.69 28.78 14.86
N LEU A 304 3.79 29.51 14.72
CA LEU A 304 4.59 29.94 15.85
C LEU A 304 4.00 31.23 16.44
N VAL A 305 3.64 31.17 17.70
CA VAL A 305 3.14 32.33 18.45
C VAL A 305 4.21 32.79 19.45
N LYS A 306 4.64 34.03 19.32
CA LYS A 306 5.60 34.62 20.26
C LYS A 306 4.95 34.83 21.62
N LYS A 307 5.29 34.03 22.64
CA LYS A 307 4.76 34.15 24.00
C LYS A 307 5.42 35.26 24.83
N TYR A 308 6.72 35.46 24.58
CA TYR A 308 7.50 36.42 25.40
C TYR A 308 8.27 37.37 24.48
N ASN A 309 8.30 38.62 24.82
CA ASN A 309 9.11 39.62 24.15
C ASN A 309 10.46 39.74 24.84
N VAL A 310 11.34 38.76 24.62
CA VAL A 310 12.70 38.73 25.21
C VAL A 310 13.69 39.17 24.17
N THR A 311 14.57 40.09 24.54
CA THR A 311 15.77 40.40 23.74
C THR A 311 16.83 39.35 24.05
N TYR A 312 17.22 38.61 23.05
CA TYR A 312 18.30 37.63 23.17
C TYR A 312 19.65 38.32 23.09
N ASN A 313 20.61 37.82 23.86
CA ASN A 313 21.99 38.23 23.71
C ASN A 313 22.62 37.57 22.48
N THR A 314 23.55 38.25 21.85
CA THR A 314 24.33 37.58 20.80
C THR A 314 25.17 36.44 21.41
N TYR A 315 25.56 35.48 20.58
CA TYR A 315 26.35 34.30 21.02
C TYR A 315 27.63 34.73 21.77
N GLU A 316 28.27 35.82 21.31
CA GLU A 316 29.49 36.37 21.92
C GLU A 316 29.23 36.97 23.32
N GLN A 317 28.00 37.41 23.61
CA GLN A 317 27.64 37.98 24.91
C GLN A 317 27.25 36.94 25.95
N ILE A 318 26.91 35.68 25.51
CA ILE A 318 26.48 34.59 26.40
C ILE A 318 27.56 34.26 27.43
N PRO A 319 28.84 34.08 27.10
CA PRO A 319 29.89 33.79 28.09
C PRO A 319 29.98 34.88 29.17
N LEU A 320 29.96 36.15 28.75
CA LEU A 320 30.07 37.29 29.70
C LEU A 320 28.96 37.33 30.73
N LYS A 321 27.73 36.91 30.33
CA LYS A 321 26.57 36.89 31.23
C LYS A 321 26.45 35.63 32.05
N LEU A 322 26.93 34.49 31.52
CA LEU A 322 26.94 33.24 32.26
C LEU A 322 28.05 33.17 33.32
N THR A 323 29.21 33.79 33.04
CA THR A 323 30.38 33.72 33.96
C THR A 323 30.07 34.14 35.40
N PRO A 324 29.36 35.26 35.69
CA PRO A 324 29.01 35.62 37.06
C PRO A 324 28.12 34.58 37.74
N ASN A 325 27.22 33.98 37.02
CA ASN A 325 26.30 32.96 37.56
C ASN A 325 27.06 31.63 37.79
N MET A 326 27.94 31.25 36.88
CA MET A 326 28.83 30.10 37.08
C MET A 326 29.74 30.26 38.29
N VAL A 327 30.37 31.43 38.47
CA VAL A 327 31.21 31.71 39.64
C VAL A 327 30.39 31.61 40.91
N LYS A 328 29.19 32.19 40.96
CA LYS A 328 28.29 32.06 42.13
C LYS A 328 27.91 30.60 42.38
N TRP A 329 27.64 29.84 41.35
CA TRP A 329 27.27 28.42 41.47
C TRP A 329 28.43 27.55 41.97
N VAL A 330 29.61 27.71 41.36
CA VAL A 330 30.85 27.05 41.83
C VAL A 330 31.17 27.42 43.26
N GLY A 331 31.02 28.70 43.63
CA GLY A 331 31.21 29.17 44.99
C GLY A 331 30.23 28.53 46.00
N LYS A 332 28.97 28.34 45.59
CA LYS A 332 28.00 27.60 46.42
C LYS A 332 28.33 26.12 46.59
N ILE A 333 28.82 25.48 45.53
CA ILE A 333 29.25 24.08 45.60
C ILE A 333 30.44 23.94 46.53
N ALA A 334 31.45 24.79 46.36
CA ALA A 334 32.65 24.79 47.24
C ALA A 334 32.29 25.02 48.71
N ALA A 335 31.40 26.00 48.97
CA ALA A 335 30.93 26.29 50.32
C ALA A 335 30.14 25.12 50.95
N ARG A 336 29.33 24.41 50.15
CA ARG A 336 28.64 23.18 50.58
C ARG A 336 29.64 22.05 50.90
N SER A 337 30.58 21.81 50.00
CA SER A 337 31.60 20.78 50.24
C SER A 337 32.42 21.04 51.48
N VAL A 338 32.83 22.30 51.75
CA VAL A 338 33.52 22.68 52.99
C VAL A 338 32.62 22.44 54.20
N LYS A 339 31.33 22.83 54.10
CA LYS A 339 30.36 22.62 55.18
C LYS A 339 30.16 21.14 55.49
N ASP A 340 30.04 20.31 54.46
CA ASP A 340 29.84 18.88 54.62
C ASP A 340 31.07 18.19 55.24
N VAL A 341 32.28 18.64 54.91
CA VAL A 341 33.51 18.20 55.57
C VAL A 341 33.55 18.60 57.03
N ILE A 342 33.17 19.87 57.37
CA ILE A 342 33.18 20.37 58.75
C ILE A 342 32.09 19.68 59.59
N THR A 343 30.93 19.34 58.98
CA THR A 343 29.79 18.74 59.70
C THR A 343 29.82 17.21 59.69
N GLY A 344 30.84 16.57 59.10
CA GLY A 344 31.00 15.11 59.07
C GLY A 344 29.91 14.39 58.25
N LYS A 345 29.13 15.07 57.39
CA LYS A 345 28.19 14.45 56.48
C LYS A 345 28.95 13.90 55.31
N LYS A 346 29.12 12.56 55.24
CA LYS A 346 29.57 11.86 54.03
C LYS A 346 28.57 12.09 52.90
N ALA A 347 29.10 12.39 51.71
CA ALA A 347 28.33 12.50 50.47
C ALA A 347 27.65 11.17 50.09
#